data_75ef4903d95f58a46f9058dace8c213e
#
_entry.id   75ef4903d95f58a46f9058dace8c213e
#
_cell.length_a   1.000
_cell.length_b   1.000
_cell.length_c   1.000
_cell.angle_alpha   90.00
_cell.angle_beta   90.00
_cell.angle_gamma   90.00
#
_symmetry.space_group_name_H-M   'P 1'
#
loop_
_entity.id
_entity.type
_entity.pdbx_description
1 polymer ?
#
loop_
_entity_poly.entity_id
_entity_poly.type
_entity_poly.pdbx_seq_one_letter_code
_entity_poly.pdbx_strand_id
1 'polypeptide(L)'
;SLGSAHEPLWRTIHAATRTEATDLSPAAKGKRKLRGLALMMLWTGGATDAAAIALDQYRSAGGMTDRQAALGVLAHMDGPERDEALADFHARFRDNPLVLDKWFSTQAFSLRADTVDVVAALAQHADFTLANPN
;
A
#
# COMPACT_ATOMS: atom_id res chain seq x y z
N SER A 1 19.79 5.51 8.30
CA SER A 1 19.33 5.20 6.95
C SER A 1 19.02 6.48 6.17
N LEU A 2 18.92 6.37 4.88
CA LEU A 2 18.55 7.50 4.02
C LEU A 2 17.17 8.05 4.42
N GLY A 3 16.23 7.17 4.71
CA GLY A 3 14.89 7.58 5.14
C GLY A 3 14.89 8.35 6.45
N SER A 4 15.63 7.88 7.48
CA SER A 4 15.66 8.57 8.77
C SER A 4 16.45 9.89 8.70
N ALA A 5 17.54 9.94 7.94
CA ALA A 5 18.35 11.15 7.78
C ALA A 5 17.54 12.28 7.11
N HIS A 6 16.59 11.95 6.25
CA HIS A 6 15.81 12.92 5.47
C HIS A 6 14.32 12.89 5.79
N GLU A 7 13.93 12.42 6.98
CA GLU A 7 12.52 12.31 7.35
C GLU A 7 11.73 13.61 7.13
N PRO A 8 12.21 14.79 7.54
CA PRO A 8 11.46 16.04 7.29
C PRO A 8 11.20 16.29 5.80
N LEU A 9 12.16 15.95 4.94
CA LEU A 9 12.00 16.09 3.49
C LEU A 9 10.92 15.15 2.97
N TRP A 10 10.94 13.89 3.39
CA TRP A 10 9.93 12.91 2.96
C TRP A 10 8.54 13.29 3.43
N ARG A 11 8.39 13.84 4.65
CA ARG A 11 7.10 14.35 5.14
C ARG A 11 6.59 15.51 4.28
N THR A 12 7.47 16.43 3.93
CA THR A 12 7.12 17.58 3.07
C THR A 12 6.69 17.09 1.68
N ILE A 13 7.44 16.16 1.07
CA ILE A 13 7.11 15.61 -0.24
C ILE A 13 5.76 14.87 -0.19
N HIS A 14 5.53 14.05 0.82
CA HIS A 14 4.27 13.31 0.95
C HIS A 14 3.08 14.28 1.04
N ALA A 15 3.18 15.32 1.84
CA ALA A 15 2.11 16.29 1.99
C ALA A 15 1.87 17.11 0.72
N ALA A 16 2.94 17.44 -0.03
CA ALA A 16 2.89 18.31 -1.20
C ALA A 16 2.45 17.59 -2.50
N THR A 17 2.36 16.27 -2.49
CA THR A 17 2.12 15.48 -3.72
C THR A 17 0.73 14.87 -3.81
N ARG A 18 -0.24 15.43 -3.10
CA ARG A 18 -1.66 15.06 -3.27
C ARG A 18 -2.12 15.44 -4.68
N THR A 19 -2.96 14.58 -5.27
CA THR A 19 -3.54 14.82 -6.58
C THR A 19 -5.03 14.49 -6.56
N GLU A 20 -5.77 15.09 -7.50
CA GLU A 20 -7.14 14.68 -7.76
C GLU A 20 -7.16 13.33 -8.48
N ALA A 21 -8.09 12.46 -8.12
CA ALA A 21 -8.20 11.11 -8.70
C ALA A 21 -8.39 11.15 -10.22
N THR A 22 -9.08 12.18 -10.70
CA THR A 22 -9.41 12.35 -12.12
C THR A 22 -8.28 12.99 -12.93
N ASP A 23 -7.24 13.51 -12.26
CA ASP A 23 -6.10 14.12 -12.96
C ASP A 23 -5.16 13.02 -13.47
N LEU A 24 -5.19 12.77 -14.77
CA LEU A 24 -4.36 11.78 -15.45
C LEU A 24 -3.17 12.41 -16.17
N SER A 25 -2.85 13.68 -15.87
CA SER A 25 -1.70 14.35 -16.48
C SER A 25 -0.38 13.67 -16.09
N PRO A 26 0.68 13.81 -16.91
CA PRO A 26 2.02 13.31 -16.54
C PRO A 26 2.51 13.89 -15.21
N ALA A 27 2.22 15.15 -14.93
CA ALA A 27 2.60 15.78 -13.68
C ALA A 27 1.92 15.12 -12.47
N ALA A 28 0.62 14.82 -12.56
CA ALA A 28 -0.10 14.14 -11.50
C ALA A 28 0.40 12.70 -11.30
N LYS A 29 0.70 11.99 -12.38
CA LYS A 29 1.27 10.65 -12.30
C LYS A 29 2.63 10.66 -11.61
N GLY A 30 3.47 11.64 -11.91
CA GLY A 30 4.75 11.83 -11.24
C GLY A 30 4.59 12.12 -9.75
N LYS A 31 3.62 12.95 -9.39
CA LYS A 31 3.32 13.25 -7.97
C LYS A 31 2.88 12.00 -7.22
N ARG A 32 2.04 11.15 -7.83
CA ARG A 32 1.61 9.89 -7.20
C ARG A 32 2.77 8.96 -6.93
N LYS A 33 3.73 8.85 -7.87
CA LYS A 33 4.95 8.06 -7.66
C LYS A 33 5.80 8.62 -6.53
N LEU A 34 5.99 9.94 -6.48
CA LEU A 34 6.75 10.58 -5.41
C LEU A 34 6.06 10.40 -4.06
N ARG A 35 4.75 10.48 -4.02
CA ARG A 35 3.99 10.28 -2.78
C ARG A 35 4.18 8.87 -2.24
N GLY A 36 4.10 7.85 -3.10
CA GLY A 36 4.35 6.46 -2.72
C GLY A 36 5.77 6.22 -2.25
N LEU A 37 6.76 6.81 -2.96
CA LEU A 37 8.16 6.73 -2.55
C LEU A 37 8.39 7.40 -1.19
N ALA A 38 7.84 8.58 -0.99
CA ALA A 38 7.97 9.29 0.28
C ALA A 38 7.41 8.47 1.44
N LEU A 39 6.26 7.83 1.25
CA LEU A 39 5.67 6.95 2.26
C LEU A 39 6.58 5.77 2.57
N MET A 40 7.12 5.11 1.55
CA MET A 40 8.06 4.01 1.70
C MET A 40 9.31 4.44 2.48
N MET A 41 9.85 5.63 2.18
CA MET A 41 11.02 6.15 2.86
C MET A 41 10.73 6.52 4.32
N LEU A 42 9.54 7.01 4.61
CA LEU A 42 9.12 7.24 6.01
C LEU A 42 9.08 5.93 6.79
N TRP A 43 8.50 4.90 6.21
CA TRP A 43 8.44 3.60 6.86
C TRP A 43 9.84 2.99 7.04
N THR A 44 10.64 2.89 5.99
CA THR A 44 11.98 2.29 6.06
C THR A 44 12.94 3.09 6.94
N GLY A 45 12.70 4.40 7.05
CA GLY A 45 13.47 5.27 7.95
C GLY A 45 13.06 5.18 9.42
N GLY A 46 12.01 4.41 9.73
CA GLY A 46 11.59 4.19 11.11
C GLY A 46 10.68 5.28 11.69
N ALA A 47 10.00 6.06 10.84
CA ALA A 47 9.04 7.04 11.32
C ALA A 47 7.96 6.35 12.17
N THR A 48 7.77 6.82 13.41
CA THR A 48 6.88 6.16 14.37
C THR A 48 5.40 6.22 13.98
N ASP A 49 5.03 7.20 13.17
CA ASP A 49 3.65 7.39 12.70
C ASP A 49 3.43 6.92 11.25
N ALA A 50 4.38 6.13 10.71
CA ALA A 50 4.27 5.66 9.32
C ALA A 50 2.98 4.88 9.07
N ALA A 51 2.55 4.05 10.00
CA ALA A 51 1.29 3.29 9.87
C ALA A 51 0.08 4.23 9.80
N ALA A 52 0.05 5.26 10.64
CA ALA A 52 -1.05 6.23 10.64
C ALA A 52 -1.07 7.04 9.34
N ILE A 53 0.09 7.45 8.83
CA ILE A 53 0.20 8.18 7.57
C ILE A 53 -0.26 7.30 6.41
N ALA A 54 0.17 6.04 6.39
CA ALA A 54 -0.22 5.09 5.36
C ALA A 54 -1.72 4.80 5.37
N LEU A 55 -2.31 4.62 6.55
CA LEU A 55 -3.74 4.39 6.66
C LEU A 55 -4.54 5.62 6.21
N ASP A 56 -4.11 6.82 6.58
CA ASP A 56 -4.73 8.05 6.13
C ASP A 56 -4.69 8.16 4.59
N GLN A 57 -3.53 7.89 3.99
CA GLN A 57 -3.42 7.86 2.52
C GLN A 57 -4.35 6.81 1.91
N TYR A 58 -4.43 5.63 2.51
CA TYR A 58 -5.32 4.58 2.04
C TYR A 58 -6.79 5.02 2.07
N ARG A 59 -7.23 5.58 3.20
CA ARG A 59 -8.62 6.01 3.39
C ARG A 59 -9.00 7.18 2.50
N SER A 60 -8.08 8.12 2.30
CA SER A 60 -8.32 9.34 1.52
C SER A 60 -8.03 9.16 0.03
N ALA A 61 -7.51 8.01 -0.39
CA ALA A 61 -7.14 7.78 -1.78
C ALA A 61 -8.35 7.87 -2.69
N GLY A 62 -8.28 8.74 -3.69
CA GLY A 62 -9.29 8.85 -4.71
C GLY A 62 -9.10 7.88 -5.87
N GLY A 63 -7.91 7.26 -5.98
CA GLY A 63 -7.58 6.34 -7.05
C GLY A 63 -6.75 5.16 -6.59
N MET A 64 -6.56 4.21 -7.51
CA MET A 64 -5.90 2.94 -7.20
C MET A 64 -4.41 3.11 -6.90
N THR A 65 -3.72 4.03 -7.56
CA THR A 65 -2.27 4.23 -7.38
C THR A 65 -1.94 4.58 -5.95
N ASP A 66 -2.60 5.58 -5.38
CA ASP A 66 -2.36 6.01 -4.00
C ASP A 66 -2.82 4.94 -3.00
N ARG A 67 -3.95 4.30 -3.29
CA ARG A 67 -4.48 3.23 -2.42
C ARG A 67 -3.54 2.05 -2.35
N GLN A 68 -3.03 1.59 -3.50
CA GLN A 68 -2.10 0.47 -3.54
C GLN A 68 -0.74 0.79 -2.93
N ALA A 69 -0.24 2.01 -3.13
CA ALA A 69 1.03 2.42 -2.52
C ALA A 69 0.93 2.35 -0.99
N ALA A 70 -0.18 2.84 -0.43
CA ALA A 70 -0.42 2.75 1.01
C ALA A 70 -0.59 1.31 1.48
N LEU A 71 -1.35 0.50 0.77
CA LEU A 71 -1.55 -0.91 1.11
C LEU A 71 -0.23 -1.67 1.08
N GLY A 72 0.61 -1.41 0.08
CA GLY A 72 1.93 -2.05 -0.04
C GLY A 72 2.83 -1.78 1.15
N VAL A 73 2.84 -0.55 1.65
CA VAL A 73 3.61 -0.20 2.85
C VAL A 73 3.00 -0.86 4.09
N LEU A 74 1.68 -0.76 4.26
CA LEU A 74 1.00 -1.36 5.41
C LEU A 74 1.18 -2.88 5.48
N ALA A 75 1.27 -3.55 4.35
CA ALA A 75 1.44 -5.00 4.29
C ALA A 75 2.75 -5.48 4.95
N HIS A 76 3.76 -4.61 5.04
CA HIS A 76 5.02 -4.93 5.72
C HIS A 76 4.96 -4.74 7.24
N MET A 77 3.91 -4.11 7.75
CA MET A 77 3.79 -3.72 9.15
C MET A 77 2.95 -4.71 9.95
N ASP A 78 3.01 -4.59 11.27
CA ASP A 78 2.06 -5.21 12.20
C ASP A 78 1.05 -4.17 12.64
N GLY A 79 -0.12 -4.61 13.03
CA GLY A 79 -1.09 -3.78 13.73
C GLY A 79 -2.42 -3.60 13.04
N PRO A 80 -3.33 -2.85 13.69
CA PRO A 80 -4.70 -2.71 13.21
C PRO A 80 -4.81 -1.93 11.90
N GLU A 81 -3.87 -1.04 11.60
CA GLU A 81 -3.87 -0.26 10.36
C GLU A 81 -3.73 -1.18 9.14
N ARG A 82 -2.83 -2.17 9.20
CA ARG A 82 -2.66 -3.19 8.17
C ARG A 82 -3.94 -4.01 8.01
N ASP A 83 -4.47 -4.47 9.12
CA ASP A 83 -5.65 -5.35 9.11
C ASP A 83 -6.87 -4.63 8.54
N GLU A 84 -7.07 -3.38 8.91
CA GLU A 84 -8.17 -2.56 8.38
C GLU A 84 -8.04 -2.38 6.86
N ALA A 85 -6.86 -2.00 6.38
CA ALA A 85 -6.65 -1.73 4.96
C ALA A 85 -6.81 -2.99 4.12
N LEU A 86 -6.27 -4.12 4.57
CA LEU A 86 -6.40 -5.39 3.86
C LEU A 86 -7.85 -5.87 3.81
N ALA A 87 -8.58 -5.75 4.91
CA ALA A 87 -9.98 -6.15 4.95
C ALA A 87 -10.84 -5.25 4.05
N ASP A 88 -10.60 -3.95 4.07
CA ASP A 88 -11.33 -3.01 3.22
C ASP A 88 -11.06 -3.25 1.74
N PHE A 89 -9.80 -3.48 1.38
CA PHE A 89 -9.43 -3.73 -0.02
C PHE A 89 -10.09 -5.02 -0.53
N HIS A 90 -10.08 -6.08 0.26
CA HIS A 90 -10.76 -7.31 -0.10
C HIS A 90 -12.27 -7.09 -0.27
N ALA A 91 -12.91 -6.41 0.67
CA ALA A 91 -14.34 -6.14 0.61
C ALA A 91 -14.74 -5.32 -0.62
N ARG A 92 -13.93 -4.32 -0.98
CA ARG A 92 -14.20 -3.43 -2.12
C ARG A 92 -14.03 -4.12 -3.46
N PHE A 93 -13.03 -5.00 -3.60
CA PHE A 93 -12.58 -5.47 -4.91
C PHE A 93 -12.70 -6.98 -5.10
N ARG A 94 -13.38 -7.69 -4.19
CA ARG A 94 -13.49 -9.16 -4.28
C ARG A 94 -14.17 -9.64 -5.56
N ASP A 95 -15.02 -8.81 -6.17
CA ASP A 95 -15.72 -9.14 -7.41
C ASP A 95 -14.92 -8.79 -8.67
N ASN A 96 -13.70 -8.28 -8.50
CA ASN A 96 -12.80 -7.95 -9.60
C ASN A 96 -11.52 -8.78 -9.48
N PRO A 97 -11.41 -9.92 -10.18
CA PRO A 97 -10.27 -10.83 -10.03
C PRO A 97 -8.91 -10.20 -10.32
N LEU A 98 -8.83 -9.31 -11.32
CA LEU A 98 -7.57 -8.66 -11.68
C LEU A 98 -7.08 -7.71 -10.59
N VAL A 99 -8.01 -7.02 -9.94
CA VAL A 99 -7.67 -6.12 -8.83
C VAL A 99 -7.39 -6.93 -7.57
N LEU A 100 -8.19 -7.98 -7.32
CA LEU A 100 -8.01 -8.82 -6.14
C LEU A 100 -6.66 -9.54 -6.12
N ASP A 101 -6.08 -9.84 -7.29
CA ASP A 101 -4.72 -10.37 -7.38
C ASP A 101 -3.70 -9.49 -6.68
N LYS A 102 -3.92 -8.19 -6.68
CA LYS A 102 -3.06 -7.24 -5.99
C LYS A 102 -3.12 -7.41 -4.47
N TRP A 103 -4.27 -7.80 -3.94
CA TRP A 103 -4.45 -8.12 -2.53
C TRP A 103 -3.63 -9.36 -2.13
N PHE A 104 -3.66 -10.40 -2.97
CA PHE A 104 -2.86 -11.60 -2.75
C PHE A 104 -1.36 -11.30 -2.88
N SER A 105 -0.94 -10.68 -3.99
CA SER A 105 0.47 -10.43 -4.25
C SER A 105 1.10 -9.45 -3.24
N THR A 106 0.37 -8.44 -2.82
CA THR A 106 0.84 -7.49 -1.81
C THR A 106 1.21 -8.19 -0.51
N GLN A 107 0.41 -9.17 -0.08
CA GLN A 107 0.72 -9.94 1.11
C GLN A 107 1.87 -10.93 0.87
N ALA A 108 1.94 -11.53 -0.32
CA ALA A 108 3.00 -12.47 -0.67
C ALA A 108 4.38 -11.81 -0.75
N PHE A 109 4.45 -10.53 -1.12
CA PHE A 109 5.71 -9.78 -1.19
C PHE A 109 6.04 -9.03 0.10
N SER A 110 5.28 -9.26 1.18
CA SER A 110 5.55 -8.62 2.46
C SER A 110 6.90 -9.08 3.05
N LEU A 111 7.59 -8.14 3.70
CA LEU A 111 8.84 -8.42 4.41
C LEU A 111 8.64 -8.90 5.86
N ARG A 112 7.40 -9.21 6.23
CA ARG A 112 7.09 -9.72 7.57
C ARG A 112 7.66 -11.13 7.78
N ALA A 113 7.96 -11.45 9.03
CA ALA A 113 8.50 -12.77 9.39
C ALA A 113 7.50 -13.91 9.14
N ASP A 114 6.18 -13.61 9.19
CA ASP A 114 5.12 -14.60 9.03
C ASP A 114 4.64 -14.76 7.58
N THR A 115 5.32 -14.16 6.61
CA THR A 115 4.85 -14.15 5.21
C THR A 115 4.65 -15.55 4.63
N VAL A 116 5.52 -16.51 4.97
CA VAL A 116 5.37 -17.89 4.47
C VAL A 116 4.06 -18.49 4.96
N ASP A 117 3.71 -18.30 6.22
CA ASP A 117 2.45 -18.79 6.79
C ASP A 117 1.25 -18.09 6.17
N VAL A 118 1.36 -16.79 5.95
CA VAL A 118 0.32 -15.98 5.28
C VAL A 118 0.09 -16.49 3.86
N VAL A 119 1.16 -16.72 3.09
CA VAL A 119 1.05 -17.22 1.71
C VAL A 119 0.38 -18.61 1.69
N ALA A 120 0.75 -19.49 2.61
CA ALA A 120 0.13 -20.80 2.71
C ALA A 120 -1.38 -20.71 2.98
N ALA A 121 -1.78 -19.81 3.86
CA ALA A 121 -3.19 -19.55 4.14
C ALA A 121 -3.93 -18.97 2.94
N LEU A 122 -3.29 -18.02 2.23
CA LEU A 122 -3.87 -17.38 1.05
C LEU A 122 -4.07 -18.38 -0.10
N ALA A 123 -3.19 -19.36 -0.25
CA ALA A 123 -3.33 -20.39 -1.28
C ALA A 123 -4.58 -21.25 -1.05
N GLN A 124 -5.10 -21.29 0.17
CA GLN A 124 -6.33 -21.98 0.52
C GLN A 124 -7.55 -21.05 0.54
N HIS A 125 -7.36 -19.77 0.26
CA HIS A 125 -8.44 -18.77 0.29
C HIS A 125 -9.45 -19.07 -0.83
N ALA A 126 -10.75 -18.90 -0.53
CA ALA A 126 -11.83 -19.20 -1.48
C ALA A 126 -11.75 -18.37 -2.77
N ASP A 127 -11.20 -17.16 -2.69
CA ASP A 127 -11.09 -16.25 -3.83
C ASP A 127 -9.78 -16.42 -4.61
N PHE A 128 -8.87 -17.30 -4.17
CA PHE A 128 -7.59 -17.54 -4.86
C PHE A 128 -7.77 -18.52 -6.00
N THR A 129 -7.18 -18.23 -7.17
CA THR A 129 -7.16 -19.15 -8.30
C THR A 129 -5.86 -19.02 -9.08
N LEU A 130 -5.27 -20.16 -9.44
CA LEU A 130 -4.11 -20.24 -10.31
C LEU A 130 -4.47 -19.99 -11.79
N ALA A 131 -5.75 -20.03 -12.13
CA ALA A 131 -6.23 -19.76 -13.49
C ALA A 131 -6.23 -18.26 -13.81
N ASN A 132 -6.12 -17.38 -12.82
CA ASN A 132 -6.03 -15.94 -13.03
C ASN A 132 -4.67 -15.61 -13.63
N PRO A 133 -4.59 -14.88 -14.77
CA PRO A 133 -3.34 -14.64 -15.48
C PRO A 133 -2.35 -13.75 -14.75
N ASN A 134 -2.74 -13.05 -13.70
CA ASN A 134 -1.81 -12.25 -12.90
C ASN A 134 -1.34 -13.00 -11.68
#